data_2679cf04780ab6caf162fe3177eda0bd
#
_entry.id   2679cf04780ab6caf162fe3177eda0bd
#
_cell.length_a   1.000
_cell.length_b   1.000
_cell.length_c   1.000
_cell.angle_alpha   90.00
_cell.angle_beta   90.00
_cell.angle_gamma   90.00
#
_symmetry.space_group_name_H-M   'P 1'
#
loop_
_entity.id
_entity.type
_entity.pdbx_description
1 polymer ?
#
loop_
_entity_poly.entity_id
_entity_poly.type
_entity_poly.pdbx_seq_one_letter_code
_entity_poly.pdbx_strand_id
1 'polypeptide(L)'
;EWGDNEVYKKTIAGGYLYNGETPRQAYERVARTVAKRLQKTEMAESFFEYIWKGWLCLASPVLSNTGTDRGLPISCFGIDVADSIIDIGQKNLEMMLLAKHGGGVGIGINQIRPAGAKITGNGTSDGVVPFCKIYDSTILATNQGSVRRGAASVNINIEHDDFEEWLEIREPKGDVNRQSLNLHQCAVVGDKFMRKLTAGDINARKKWSKLLQKRKATGEPYILFKGNTNKQNPAAYKDNALKVHMTNICSEIVLHTDENHSFVCCLSSLNLAKYEEWKNTNIIYDSIWFLDGVLEEFIQRAKYRKGFENSVRFAEKGRALGLGVLGWHTYLQEKGLPFEGLLSQYETRRIFSQIKIESERASMALAEKFGEPLWCVGTGFRNTHLRAIAPTVSNSKLAGNVSPGIEPWAANVFTEQSAKGTFIRKNPTLVKVLNKLKLNTKEIWDKILADGGSVQDIEGLDEDTKEVFKTFKEINQLELVRQAGVRQQYIDQSVSLNLA
;
A
#
# COMPACT_ATOMS: atom_id res chain seq x y z
N GLU A 1 28.13 4.29 -4.31
CA GLU A 1 26.95 3.68 -4.94
C GLU A 1 25.69 3.92 -4.09
N TRP A 2 24.50 3.44 -4.51
CA TRP A 2 23.24 3.74 -3.82
C TRP A 2 23.22 3.38 -2.32
N GLY A 3 23.95 2.34 -1.91
CA GLY A 3 24.13 1.92 -0.52
C GLY A 3 25.00 2.86 0.34
N ASP A 4 25.68 3.81 -0.25
CA ASP A 4 26.47 4.81 0.47
C ASP A 4 25.67 6.05 0.89
N ASN A 5 24.42 6.15 0.44
CA ASN A 5 23.51 7.23 0.77
C ASN A 5 23.20 7.24 2.28
N GLU A 6 23.37 8.37 2.94
CA GLU A 6 23.07 8.60 4.35
C GLU A 6 21.61 8.23 4.71
N VAL A 7 20.65 8.52 3.80
CA VAL A 7 19.24 8.20 3.99
C VAL A 7 19.04 6.68 4.04
N TYR A 8 19.71 5.94 3.16
CA TYR A 8 19.69 4.48 3.16
C TYR A 8 20.29 3.92 4.45
N LYS A 9 21.53 4.32 4.80
CA LYS A 9 22.24 3.82 5.99
C LYS A 9 21.44 4.02 7.26
N LYS A 10 20.85 5.20 7.46
CA LYS A 10 20.03 5.51 8.63
C LYS A 10 18.71 4.74 8.61
N THR A 11 18.10 4.55 7.44
CA THR A 11 16.83 3.82 7.32
C THR A 11 17.04 2.34 7.61
N ILE A 12 18.01 1.68 6.98
CA ILE A 12 18.22 0.23 7.15
C ILE A 12 18.67 -0.14 8.56
N ALA A 13 19.50 0.70 9.20
CA ALA A 13 19.90 0.55 10.60
C ALA A 13 18.71 0.71 11.56
N GLY A 14 17.60 1.25 11.08
CA GLY A 14 16.37 1.54 11.82
C GLY A 14 15.57 0.33 12.30
N GLY A 15 16.18 -0.87 12.31
CA GLY A 15 15.58 -2.10 12.81
C GLY A 15 15.27 -3.13 11.70
N TYR A 16 15.66 -2.89 10.46
CA TYR A 16 15.49 -3.86 9.37
C TYR A 16 16.45 -5.05 9.51
N LEU A 17 17.63 -4.83 10.09
CA LEU A 17 18.66 -5.83 10.28
C LEU A 17 18.35 -6.75 11.48
N TYR A 18 18.65 -8.03 11.35
CA TYR A 18 18.39 -9.05 12.35
C TYR A 18 19.72 -9.50 13.00
N ASN A 19 19.75 -9.50 14.34
CA ASN A 19 20.89 -10.00 15.13
C ASN A 19 22.28 -9.51 14.68
N GLY A 20 22.40 -8.20 14.32
CA GLY A 20 23.68 -7.62 13.93
C GLY A 20 24.17 -7.97 12.54
N GLU A 21 23.32 -8.56 11.70
CA GLU A 21 23.65 -8.81 10.28
C GLU A 21 23.95 -7.52 9.51
N THR A 22 24.79 -7.63 8.51
CA THR A 22 25.00 -6.56 7.54
C THR A 22 23.83 -6.47 6.55
N PRO A 23 23.64 -5.34 5.84
CA PRO A 23 22.63 -5.23 4.78
C PRO A 23 22.74 -6.35 3.74
N ARG A 24 23.95 -6.73 3.34
CA ARG A 24 24.18 -7.83 2.40
C ARG A 24 23.67 -9.16 2.95
N GLN A 25 23.98 -9.47 4.19
CA GLN A 25 23.53 -10.70 4.86
C GLN A 25 22.00 -10.72 5.01
N ALA A 26 21.36 -9.56 5.27
CA ALA A 26 19.91 -9.45 5.32
C ALA A 26 19.27 -9.82 3.97
N TYR A 27 19.79 -9.29 2.87
CA TYR A 27 19.27 -9.58 1.52
C TYR A 27 19.54 -11.04 1.11
N GLU A 28 20.71 -11.59 1.43
CA GLU A 28 21.02 -13.01 1.21
C GLU A 28 20.10 -13.93 2.02
N ARG A 29 19.84 -13.60 3.28
CA ARG A 29 18.90 -14.35 4.14
C ARG A 29 17.51 -14.43 3.51
N VAL A 30 16.97 -13.30 3.07
CA VAL A 30 15.66 -13.23 2.44
C VAL A 30 15.64 -14.06 1.15
N ALA A 31 16.59 -13.84 0.24
CA ALA A 31 16.66 -14.53 -1.03
C ALA A 31 16.77 -16.06 -0.88
N ARG A 32 17.64 -16.54 0.00
CA ARG A 32 17.82 -17.97 0.28
C ARG A 32 16.57 -18.60 0.93
N THR A 33 15.95 -17.88 1.87
CA THR A 33 14.72 -18.38 2.52
C THR A 33 13.60 -18.56 1.52
N VAL A 34 13.37 -17.57 0.67
CA VAL A 34 12.32 -17.61 -0.35
C VAL A 34 12.60 -18.72 -1.38
N ALA A 35 13.81 -18.82 -1.90
CA ALA A 35 14.20 -19.86 -2.85
C ALA A 35 14.01 -21.27 -2.25
N LYS A 36 14.33 -21.44 -0.97
CA LYS A 36 14.09 -22.70 -0.25
C LYS A 36 12.59 -23.03 -0.15
N ARG A 37 11.73 -22.05 0.13
CA ARG A 37 10.26 -22.26 0.18
C ARG A 37 9.69 -22.68 -1.17
N LEU A 38 10.24 -22.19 -2.25
CA LEU A 38 9.87 -22.56 -3.62
C LEU A 38 10.49 -23.89 -4.08
N GLN A 39 11.32 -24.53 -3.27
CA GLN A 39 12.13 -25.69 -3.69
C GLN A 39 12.91 -25.41 -4.99
N LYS A 40 13.45 -24.19 -5.10
CA LYS A 40 14.16 -23.62 -6.24
C LYS A 40 15.40 -22.84 -5.74
N THR A 41 16.32 -23.57 -5.09
CA THR A 41 17.51 -22.97 -4.46
C THR A 41 18.40 -22.23 -5.44
N GLU A 42 18.36 -22.62 -6.72
CA GLU A 42 19.07 -21.97 -7.83
C GLU A 42 18.59 -20.52 -8.09
N MET A 43 17.35 -20.17 -7.71
CA MET A 43 16.84 -18.81 -7.84
C MET A 43 17.37 -17.85 -6.77
N ALA A 44 18.04 -18.34 -5.75
CA ALA A 44 18.49 -17.50 -4.64
C ALA A 44 19.47 -16.40 -5.09
N GLU A 45 20.34 -16.71 -6.06
CA GLU A 45 21.29 -15.74 -6.59
C GLU A 45 20.60 -14.64 -7.37
N SER A 46 19.67 -14.97 -8.27
CA SER A 46 18.89 -13.98 -9.02
C SER A 46 18.05 -13.10 -8.09
N PHE A 47 17.37 -13.69 -7.09
CA PHE A 47 16.62 -12.92 -6.09
C PHE A 47 17.52 -11.94 -5.33
N PHE A 48 18.69 -12.41 -4.88
CA PHE A 48 19.66 -11.56 -4.21
C PHE A 48 20.14 -10.43 -5.12
N GLU A 49 20.47 -10.73 -6.37
CA GLU A 49 20.95 -9.74 -7.33
C GLU A 49 19.92 -8.64 -7.57
N TYR A 50 18.64 -8.99 -7.78
CA TYR A 50 17.57 -8.00 -8.00
C TYR A 50 17.36 -7.09 -6.80
N ILE A 51 17.42 -7.64 -5.59
CA ILE A 51 17.31 -6.86 -4.36
C ILE A 51 18.56 -6.00 -4.15
N TRP A 52 19.75 -6.58 -4.34
CA TRP A 52 21.02 -5.90 -4.14
C TRP A 52 21.25 -4.73 -5.10
N LYS A 53 20.82 -4.87 -6.34
CA LYS A 53 20.85 -3.78 -7.34
C LYS A 53 19.77 -2.71 -7.10
N GLY A 54 18.87 -2.93 -6.15
CA GLY A 54 17.74 -2.04 -5.88
C GLY A 54 16.72 -2.02 -7.01
N TRP A 55 16.64 -3.10 -7.78
CA TRP A 55 15.63 -3.29 -8.82
C TRP A 55 14.31 -3.79 -8.25
N LEU A 56 14.37 -4.74 -7.30
CA LEU A 56 13.24 -5.21 -6.50
C LEU A 56 13.37 -4.67 -5.07
N CYS A 57 12.42 -3.85 -4.67
CA CYS A 57 12.37 -3.21 -3.36
C CYS A 57 11.37 -3.93 -2.47
N LEU A 58 11.86 -4.57 -1.43
CA LEU A 58 11.07 -5.39 -0.55
C LEU A 58 10.19 -4.54 0.37
N ALA A 59 8.94 -4.95 0.60
CA ALA A 59 8.14 -4.38 1.68
C ALA A 59 8.85 -4.56 3.04
N SER A 60 8.66 -3.61 3.95
CA SER A 60 9.37 -3.60 5.23
C SER A 60 9.32 -4.94 5.99
N PRO A 61 8.15 -5.61 6.16
CA PRO A 61 8.12 -6.92 6.83
C PRO A 61 8.77 -8.05 6.02
N VAL A 62 8.77 -7.97 4.69
CA VAL A 62 9.48 -8.96 3.85
C VAL A 62 10.96 -8.90 4.14
N LEU A 63 11.56 -7.71 4.14
CA LEU A 63 12.99 -7.54 4.42
C LEU A 63 13.34 -7.91 5.87
N SER A 64 12.57 -7.39 6.83
CA SER A 64 12.91 -7.50 8.25
C SER A 64 12.62 -8.87 8.85
N ASN A 65 11.61 -9.60 8.35
CA ASN A 65 11.07 -10.77 9.04
C ASN A 65 11.24 -12.11 8.30
N THR A 66 11.45 -12.09 6.96
CA THR A 66 11.64 -13.34 6.20
C THR A 66 12.89 -14.07 6.67
N GLY A 67 12.74 -15.34 7.02
CA GLY A 67 13.85 -16.18 7.51
C GLY A 67 14.35 -15.82 8.91
N THR A 68 13.55 -15.12 9.71
CA THR A 68 13.85 -14.80 11.13
C THR A 68 12.77 -15.39 12.04
N ASP A 69 13.00 -15.40 13.35
CA ASP A 69 11.99 -15.78 14.35
C ASP A 69 11.08 -14.62 14.80
N ARG A 70 11.44 -13.38 14.45
CA ARG A 70 10.65 -12.17 14.75
C ARG A 70 9.58 -11.93 13.70
N GLY A 71 8.41 -11.42 14.07
CA GLY A 71 7.35 -10.99 13.16
C GLY A 71 6.96 -11.99 12.06
N LEU A 72 6.14 -11.55 11.12
CA LEU A 72 5.72 -12.29 9.91
C LEU A 72 6.02 -11.44 8.67
N PRO A 73 6.25 -12.05 7.48
CA PRO A 73 6.69 -11.32 6.29
C PRO A 73 5.55 -10.61 5.53
N ILE A 74 4.43 -10.33 6.18
CA ILE A 74 3.24 -9.70 5.56
C ILE A 74 3.01 -8.32 6.13
N SER A 75 2.73 -7.36 5.26
CA SER A 75 2.46 -5.97 5.62
C SER A 75 0.98 -5.62 5.71
N CYS A 76 0.11 -6.30 4.97
CA CYS A 76 -1.28 -5.90 4.80
C CYS A 76 -2.25 -7.04 5.08
N PHE A 77 -3.17 -6.77 6.01
CA PHE A 77 -4.26 -7.66 6.41
C PHE A 77 -5.59 -6.93 6.37
N GLY A 78 -6.67 -7.69 6.22
CA GLY A 78 -8.02 -7.17 6.39
C GLY A 78 -8.92 -8.16 7.09
N ILE A 79 -9.69 -7.68 8.03
CA ILE A 79 -10.65 -8.43 8.82
C ILE A 79 -12.04 -7.81 8.68
N ASP A 80 -13.07 -8.62 8.56
CA ASP A 80 -14.47 -8.17 8.57
C ASP A 80 -15.13 -8.58 9.87
N VAL A 81 -15.91 -7.70 10.46
CA VAL A 81 -16.51 -7.88 11.79
C VAL A 81 -18.00 -8.10 11.63
N ALA A 82 -18.48 -9.25 12.09
CA ALA A 82 -19.90 -9.56 12.12
C ALA A 82 -20.61 -8.87 13.30
N ASP A 83 -21.93 -8.73 13.20
CA ASP A 83 -22.78 -8.08 14.23
C ASP A 83 -23.02 -9.01 15.43
N SER A 84 -21.93 -9.34 16.12
CA SER A 84 -21.92 -10.20 17.30
C SER A 84 -20.82 -9.76 18.27
N ILE A 85 -21.15 -9.64 19.58
CA ILE A 85 -20.16 -9.26 20.59
C ILE A 85 -18.99 -10.26 20.68
N ILE A 86 -19.26 -11.54 20.39
CA ILE A 86 -18.23 -12.57 20.35
C ILE A 86 -17.28 -12.32 19.18
N ASP A 87 -17.81 -12.07 17.98
CA ASP A 87 -17.00 -11.84 16.81
C ASP A 87 -16.22 -10.51 16.94
N ILE A 88 -16.86 -9.45 17.42
CA ILE A 88 -16.20 -8.15 17.70
C ILE A 88 -14.99 -8.36 18.64
N GLY A 89 -15.13 -9.15 19.70
CA GLY A 89 -14.05 -9.48 20.62
C GLY A 89 -12.95 -10.34 19.98
N GLN A 90 -13.34 -11.37 19.21
CA GLN A 90 -12.40 -12.25 18.52
C GLN A 90 -11.61 -11.51 17.44
N LYS A 91 -12.27 -10.66 16.65
CA LYS A 91 -11.62 -9.83 15.63
C LYS A 91 -10.71 -8.76 16.23
N ASN A 92 -11.04 -8.22 17.42
CA ASN A 92 -10.13 -7.36 18.16
C ASN A 92 -8.86 -8.11 18.59
N LEU A 93 -8.97 -9.34 19.08
CA LEU A 93 -7.81 -10.19 19.38
C LEU A 93 -7.00 -10.51 18.13
N GLU A 94 -7.65 -10.89 17.01
CA GLU A 94 -6.98 -11.13 15.74
C GLU A 94 -6.21 -9.89 15.28
N MET A 95 -6.82 -8.71 15.30
CA MET A 95 -6.16 -7.43 14.98
C MET A 95 -4.92 -7.19 15.86
N MET A 96 -5.02 -7.43 17.17
CA MET A 96 -3.91 -7.28 18.12
C MET A 96 -2.73 -8.17 17.74
N LEU A 97 -2.98 -9.42 17.38
CA LEU A 97 -1.94 -10.37 16.98
C LEU A 97 -1.30 -9.99 15.64
N LEU A 98 -2.09 -9.59 14.65
CA LEU A 98 -1.61 -9.12 13.35
C LEU A 98 -0.74 -7.87 13.50
N ALA A 99 -1.19 -6.89 14.29
CA ALA A 99 -0.45 -5.65 14.57
C ALA A 99 0.86 -5.92 15.33
N LYS A 100 0.86 -6.81 16.33
CA LYS A 100 2.06 -7.25 17.07
C LYS A 100 3.15 -7.79 16.13
N HIS A 101 2.77 -8.44 15.05
CA HIS A 101 3.71 -8.99 14.07
C HIS A 101 4.06 -8.03 12.93
N GLY A 102 3.72 -6.73 13.06
CA GLY A 102 4.11 -5.66 12.13
C GLY A 102 3.15 -5.44 10.96
N GLY A 103 1.98 -6.10 10.96
CA GLY A 103 0.94 -5.91 9.95
C GLY A 103 0.13 -4.62 10.12
N GLY A 104 -0.20 -3.96 9.01
CA GLY A 104 -1.27 -2.96 8.96
C GLY A 104 -2.60 -3.66 8.71
N VAL A 105 -3.65 -3.30 9.46
CA VAL A 105 -4.93 -3.99 9.43
C VAL A 105 -6.07 -3.07 8.97
N GLY A 106 -6.75 -3.45 7.88
CA GLY A 106 -8.06 -2.90 7.54
C GLY A 106 -9.15 -3.62 8.33
N ILE A 107 -10.11 -2.90 8.88
CA ILE A 107 -11.22 -3.45 9.67
C ILE A 107 -12.54 -3.04 9.00
N GLY A 108 -13.31 -4.00 8.52
CA GLY A 108 -14.65 -3.80 8.01
C GLY A 108 -15.68 -3.83 9.15
N ILE A 109 -16.39 -2.73 9.34
CA ILE A 109 -17.42 -2.62 10.40
C ILE A 109 -18.84 -2.45 9.82
N ASN A 110 -18.99 -2.75 8.53
CA ASN A 110 -20.26 -2.54 7.80
C ASN A 110 -21.43 -3.35 8.32
N GLN A 111 -21.16 -4.50 8.95
CA GLN A 111 -22.18 -5.43 9.41
C GLN A 111 -22.70 -5.09 10.82
N ILE A 112 -21.93 -4.34 11.61
CA ILE A 112 -22.33 -3.94 12.95
C ILE A 112 -23.56 -3.04 12.87
N ARG A 113 -24.59 -3.36 13.65
CA ARG A 113 -25.85 -2.60 13.70
C ARG A 113 -25.63 -1.16 14.15
N PRO A 114 -26.42 -0.20 13.62
CA PRO A 114 -26.29 1.20 13.99
C PRO A 114 -26.82 1.50 15.39
N ALA A 115 -26.53 2.71 15.85
CA ALA A 115 -27.08 3.26 17.08
C ALA A 115 -28.62 3.27 17.02
N GLY A 116 -29.25 2.96 18.17
CA GLY A 116 -30.71 2.86 18.29
C GLY A 116 -31.32 1.52 17.80
N ALA A 117 -30.54 0.67 17.12
CA ALA A 117 -31.01 -0.65 16.72
C ALA A 117 -31.25 -1.55 17.95
N LYS A 118 -32.35 -2.34 17.93
CA LYS A 118 -32.71 -3.22 19.04
C LYS A 118 -31.69 -4.35 19.25
N ILE A 119 -31.34 -4.59 20.51
CA ILE A 119 -30.58 -5.76 20.94
C ILE A 119 -31.57 -6.73 21.58
N THR A 120 -31.60 -7.96 21.13
CA THR A 120 -32.54 -8.98 21.65
C THR A 120 -32.32 -9.18 23.17
N GLY A 121 -33.34 -8.85 23.95
CA GLY A 121 -33.33 -8.99 25.41
C GLY A 121 -32.48 -7.97 26.18
N ASN A 122 -31.92 -6.92 25.52
CA ASN A 122 -30.94 -6.02 26.18
C ASN A 122 -30.98 -4.55 25.71
N GLY A 123 -32.13 -4.01 25.36
CA GLY A 123 -32.25 -2.59 25.01
C GLY A 123 -31.83 -2.26 23.56
N THR A 124 -31.04 -1.20 23.39
CA THR A 124 -30.61 -0.64 22.10
C THR A 124 -29.10 -0.54 21.99
N SER A 125 -28.59 -0.60 20.76
CA SER A 125 -27.17 -0.46 20.42
C SER A 125 -26.72 1.01 20.49
N ASP A 126 -25.48 1.24 20.91
CA ASP A 126 -24.82 2.53 20.82
C ASP A 126 -24.04 2.71 19.47
N GLY A 127 -24.23 1.76 18.54
CA GLY A 127 -23.65 1.79 17.19
C GLY A 127 -22.18 1.39 17.10
N VAL A 128 -21.55 1.79 15.99
CA VAL A 128 -20.17 1.38 15.65
C VAL A 128 -19.09 2.16 16.39
N VAL A 129 -19.36 3.38 16.82
CA VAL A 129 -18.34 4.30 17.36
C VAL A 129 -17.68 3.80 18.65
N PRO A 130 -18.41 3.22 19.63
CA PRO A 130 -17.80 2.62 20.82
C PRO A 130 -16.83 1.47 20.48
N PHE A 131 -17.12 0.68 19.47
CA PHE A 131 -16.22 -0.39 19.02
C PHE A 131 -14.98 0.16 18.32
N CYS A 132 -15.09 1.26 17.58
CA CYS A 132 -13.91 1.97 17.06
C CYS A 132 -12.96 2.39 18.19
N LYS A 133 -13.49 2.83 19.33
CA LYS A 133 -12.68 3.19 20.52
C LYS A 133 -11.90 1.99 21.07
N ILE A 134 -12.48 0.79 21.07
CA ILE A 134 -11.78 -0.43 21.47
C ILE A 134 -10.62 -0.70 20.52
N TYR A 135 -10.85 -0.66 19.20
CA TYR A 135 -9.80 -0.88 18.18
C TYR A 135 -8.69 0.19 18.26
N ASP A 136 -9.04 1.45 18.47
CA ASP A 136 -8.09 2.55 18.67
C ASP A 136 -7.14 2.29 19.85
N SER A 137 -7.70 1.94 20.99
CA SER A 137 -6.94 1.65 22.21
C SER A 137 -6.07 0.39 22.05
N THR A 138 -6.59 -0.62 21.38
CA THR A 138 -5.86 -1.87 21.10
C THR A 138 -4.65 -1.62 20.21
N ILE A 139 -4.79 -0.87 19.13
CA ILE A 139 -3.68 -0.53 18.22
C ILE A 139 -2.62 0.28 18.94
N LEU A 140 -3.02 1.24 19.76
CA LEU A 140 -2.08 2.05 20.55
C LEU A 140 -1.30 1.17 21.55
N ALA A 141 -1.98 0.24 22.23
CA ALA A 141 -1.39 -0.66 23.21
C ALA A 141 -0.40 -1.67 22.59
N THR A 142 -0.66 -2.12 21.37
CA THR A 142 0.17 -3.11 20.65
C THR A 142 1.38 -2.50 19.94
N ASN A 143 1.53 -1.20 19.99
CA ASN A 143 2.61 -0.46 19.38
C ASN A 143 3.91 -0.58 20.20
N GLN A 144 4.52 -1.76 20.26
CA GLN A 144 5.72 -2.02 21.05
C GLN A 144 6.95 -2.26 20.19
N GLY A 145 7.70 -1.19 19.91
CA GLY A 145 9.13 -1.26 19.56
C GLY A 145 9.55 -2.05 18.31
N SER A 146 8.62 -2.44 17.46
CA SER A 146 8.97 -3.12 16.20
C SER A 146 9.43 -2.12 15.14
N VAL A 147 10.06 -2.62 14.09
CA VAL A 147 10.50 -1.83 12.90
C VAL A 147 9.36 -1.03 12.30
N ARG A 148 8.15 -1.55 12.39
CA ARG A 148 6.91 -0.96 11.93
C ARG A 148 5.90 -0.94 13.06
N ARG A 149 5.39 0.24 13.38
CA ARG A 149 4.30 0.38 14.34
C ARG A 149 3.03 -0.28 13.81
N GLY A 150 2.27 -0.94 14.70
CA GLY A 150 0.94 -1.40 14.39
C GLY A 150 0.06 -0.20 13.97
N ALA A 151 -0.72 -0.38 12.92
CA ALA A 151 -1.64 0.63 12.44
C ALA A 151 -2.91 -0.03 11.89
N ALA A 152 -4.05 0.61 12.05
CA ALA A 152 -5.32 0.10 11.54
C ALA A 152 -6.16 1.20 10.88
N SER A 153 -7.01 0.77 9.94
CA SER A 153 -8.06 1.60 9.37
C SER A 153 -9.43 0.95 9.56
N VAL A 154 -10.44 1.75 9.81
CA VAL A 154 -11.83 1.31 9.85
C VAL A 154 -12.55 1.67 8.56
N ASN A 155 -13.23 0.69 7.99
CA ASN A 155 -13.94 0.80 6.71
C ASN A 155 -15.44 0.71 6.96
N ILE A 156 -16.20 1.73 6.55
CA ILE A 156 -17.66 1.77 6.68
C ILE A 156 -18.32 2.19 5.38
N ASN A 157 -19.50 1.63 5.10
CA ASN A 157 -20.30 2.05 3.95
C ASN A 157 -20.88 3.46 4.18
N ILE A 158 -20.78 4.33 3.18
CA ILE A 158 -21.38 5.68 3.23
C ILE A 158 -22.90 5.67 3.48
N GLU A 159 -23.58 4.57 3.17
CA GLU A 159 -25.02 4.39 3.43
C GLU A 159 -25.31 3.84 4.84
N HIS A 160 -24.29 3.55 5.69
CA HIS A 160 -24.50 3.15 7.09
C HIS A 160 -25.10 4.32 7.89
N ASP A 161 -26.02 4.03 8.82
CA ASP A 161 -26.71 5.08 9.57
C ASP A 161 -25.78 5.86 10.50
N ASP A 162 -24.74 5.21 11.07
CA ASP A 162 -23.74 5.86 11.91
C ASP A 162 -22.63 6.55 11.11
N PHE A 163 -22.70 6.60 9.77
CA PHE A 163 -21.62 7.13 8.94
C PHE A 163 -21.25 8.58 9.29
N GLU A 164 -22.23 9.43 9.58
CA GLU A 164 -21.98 10.84 9.89
C GLU A 164 -21.26 11.02 11.22
N GLU A 165 -21.63 10.26 12.25
CA GLU A 165 -20.91 10.27 13.54
C GLU A 165 -19.51 9.68 13.38
N TRP A 166 -19.40 8.56 12.67
CA TRP A 166 -18.11 7.94 12.39
C TRP A 166 -17.13 8.88 11.65
N LEU A 167 -17.59 9.81 10.82
CA LEU A 167 -16.73 10.84 10.21
C LEU A 167 -16.01 11.72 11.22
N GLU A 168 -16.57 11.89 12.41
CA GLU A 168 -16.06 12.81 13.44
C GLU A 168 -15.10 12.15 14.44
N ILE A 169 -14.95 10.81 14.44
CA ILE A 169 -14.18 10.08 15.48
C ILE A 169 -12.71 10.49 15.59
N ARG A 170 -12.12 11.08 14.56
CA ARG A 170 -10.73 11.58 14.56
C ARG A 170 -10.59 13.04 14.99
N GLU A 171 -11.66 13.72 15.28
CA GLU A 171 -11.58 15.08 15.78
C GLU A 171 -11.38 15.09 17.30
N PRO A 172 -10.39 15.84 17.83
CA PRO A 172 -10.14 15.92 19.26
C PRO A 172 -11.12 16.90 19.95
N LYS A 173 -12.42 16.64 19.78
CA LYS A 173 -13.52 17.45 20.35
C LYS A 173 -14.67 16.55 20.83
N GLY A 174 -15.48 17.05 21.75
CA GLY A 174 -16.62 16.33 22.30
C GLY A 174 -16.23 15.24 23.31
N ASP A 175 -17.04 14.18 23.38
CA ASP A 175 -16.83 13.07 24.32
C ASP A 175 -15.60 12.24 23.92
N VAL A 176 -14.63 12.16 24.83
CA VAL A 176 -13.38 11.38 24.64
C VAL A 176 -13.66 9.89 24.38
N ASN A 177 -14.74 9.34 24.95
CA ASN A 177 -15.11 7.94 24.74
C ASN A 177 -15.61 7.65 23.30
N ARG A 178 -15.95 8.68 22.54
CA ARG A 178 -16.37 8.59 21.15
C ARG A 178 -15.30 9.04 20.15
N GLN A 179 -14.06 9.23 20.62
CA GLN A 179 -12.91 9.62 19.80
C GLN A 179 -11.98 8.42 19.55
N SER A 180 -11.47 8.32 18.32
CA SER A 180 -10.52 7.29 17.88
C SER A 180 -9.44 7.93 17.00
N LEU A 181 -8.49 8.61 17.64
CA LEU A 181 -7.52 9.50 16.99
C LEU A 181 -6.40 8.75 16.26
N ASN A 182 -6.18 7.47 16.58
CA ASN A 182 -5.11 6.65 16.01
C ASN A 182 -5.58 5.73 14.86
N LEU A 183 -6.90 5.62 14.64
CA LEU A 183 -7.45 4.85 13.54
C LEU A 183 -7.54 5.69 12.27
N HIS A 184 -7.09 5.14 11.15
CA HIS A 184 -7.39 5.69 9.85
C HIS A 184 -8.81 5.35 9.42
N GLN A 185 -9.37 6.10 8.49
CA GLN A 185 -10.75 5.96 8.06
C GLN A 185 -10.84 5.68 6.56
N CYS A 186 -11.75 4.78 6.15
CA CYS A 186 -12.07 4.53 4.75
C CYS A 186 -13.59 4.50 4.53
N ALA A 187 -14.11 5.39 3.72
CA ALA A 187 -15.50 5.39 3.27
C ALA A 187 -15.67 4.45 2.08
N VAL A 188 -16.50 3.43 2.23
CA VAL A 188 -16.81 2.48 1.16
C VAL A 188 -18.05 2.95 0.41
N VAL A 189 -17.89 3.23 -0.89
CA VAL A 189 -18.92 3.80 -1.73
C VAL A 189 -19.40 2.80 -2.78
N GLY A 190 -20.69 2.48 -2.75
CA GLY A 190 -21.30 1.55 -3.72
C GLY A 190 -21.98 2.25 -4.90
N ASP A 191 -22.21 1.51 -5.98
CA ASP A 191 -22.87 2.00 -7.20
C ASP A 191 -24.28 2.57 -6.94
N LYS A 192 -25.00 2.00 -5.97
CA LYS A 192 -26.34 2.49 -5.60
C LYS A 192 -26.29 3.93 -5.08
N PHE A 193 -25.32 4.20 -4.18
CA PHE A 193 -25.13 5.55 -3.67
C PHE A 193 -24.71 6.52 -4.79
N MET A 194 -23.77 6.11 -5.64
CA MET A 194 -23.31 6.95 -6.76
C MET A 194 -24.44 7.28 -7.75
N ARG A 195 -25.33 6.33 -8.04
CA ARG A 195 -26.52 6.61 -8.87
C ARG A 195 -27.46 7.63 -8.21
N LYS A 196 -27.72 7.54 -6.89
CA LYS A 196 -28.50 8.55 -6.16
C LYS A 196 -27.83 9.92 -6.22
N LEU A 197 -26.53 9.97 -6.00
CA LEU A 197 -25.74 11.21 -6.03
C LEU A 197 -25.83 11.91 -7.39
N THR A 198 -25.61 11.16 -8.48
CA THR A 198 -25.66 11.70 -9.85
C THR A 198 -27.08 12.06 -10.30
N ALA A 199 -28.09 11.36 -9.79
CA ALA A 199 -29.51 11.70 -10.01
C ALA A 199 -29.99 12.92 -9.21
N GLY A 200 -29.14 13.48 -8.35
CA GLY A 200 -29.47 14.71 -7.62
C GLY A 200 -30.18 14.50 -6.27
N ASP A 201 -30.17 13.30 -5.71
CA ASP A 201 -30.71 13.03 -4.39
C ASP A 201 -30.07 13.94 -3.33
N ILE A 202 -30.92 14.69 -2.62
CA ILE A 202 -30.46 15.71 -1.65
C ILE A 202 -29.69 15.10 -0.49
N ASN A 203 -30.11 13.95 0.02
CA ASN A 203 -29.46 13.30 1.15
C ASN A 203 -28.11 12.71 0.72
N ALA A 204 -28.03 12.09 -0.46
CA ALA A 204 -26.76 11.60 -1.01
C ALA A 204 -25.78 12.78 -1.22
N ARG A 205 -26.25 13.90 -1.77
CA ARG A 205 -25.41 15.11 -1.95
C ARG A 205 -24.92 15.69 -0.62
N LYS A 206 -25.77 15.74 0.40
CA LYS A 206 -25.38 16.18 1.75
C LYS A 206 -24.28 15.28 2.35
N LYS A 207 -24.47 13.96 2.35
CA LYS A 207 -23.48 13.00 2.84
C LYS A 207 -22.16 13.11 2.07
N TRP A 208 -22.22 13.22 0.73
CA TRP A 208 -21.04 13.36 -0.10
C TRP A 208 -20.30 14.67 0.17
N SER A 209 -21.01 15.79 0.30
CA SER A 209 -20.42 17.08 0.64
C SER A 209 -19.70 17.05 2.00
N LYS A 210 -20.32 16.44 3.03
CA LYS A 210 -19.69 16.24 4.33
C LYS A 210 -18.40 15.43 4.24
N LEU A 211 -18.45 14.31 3.51
CA LEU A 211 -17.27 13.46 3.26
C LEU A 211 -16.12 14.27 2.63
N LEU A 212 -16.41 15.02 1.56
CA LEU A 212 -15.40 15.82 0.86
C LEU A 212 -14.85 16.96 1.72
N GLN A 213 -15.70 17.63 2.50
CA GLN A 213 -15.28 18.68 3.45
C GLN A 213 -14.34 18.11 4.50
N LYS A 214 -14.66 16.94 5.09
CA LYS A 214 -13.81 16.26 6.05
C LYS A 214 -12.48 15.89 5.42
N ARG A 215 -12.51 15.28 4.23
CA ARG A 215 -11.31 14.89 3.50
C ARG A 215 -10.40 16.09 3.19
N LYS A 216 -10.99 17.22 2.77
CA LYS A 216 -10.24 18.47 2.54
C LYS A 216 -9.57 18.98 3.81
N ALA A 217 -10.25 18.89 4.95
CA ALA A 217 -9.75 19.39 6.23
C ALA A 217 -8.66 18.51 6.86
N THR A 218 -8.74 17.19 6.69
CA THR A 218 -7.92 16.21 7.44
C THR A 218 -7.10 15.25 6.57
N GLY A 219 -7.32 15.20 5.25
CA GLY A 219 -6.79 14.18 4.34
C GLY A 219 -7.53 12.84 4.41
N GLU A 220 -8.49 12.68 5.32
CA GLU A 220 -9.28 11.46 5.53
C GLU A 220 -10.79 11.77 5.55
N PRO A 221 -11.64 10.76 5.32
CA PRO A 221 -11.35 9.35 5.05
C PRO A 221 -10.84 9.09 3.63
N TYR A 222 -10.20 7.93 3.42
CA TYR A 222 -9.97 7.38 2.08
C TYR A 222 -11.32 7.02 1.46
N ILE A 223 -11.37 6.88 0.14
CA ILE A 223 -12.61 6.52 -0.58
C ILE A 223 -12.36 5.26 -1.40
N LEU A 224 -13.10 4.19 -1.12
CA LEU A 224 -13.11 2.96 -1.90
C LEU A 224 -14.39 2.87 -2.73
N PHE A 225 -14.28 2.88 -4.07
CA PHE A 225 -15.39 2.64 -4.98
C PHE A 225 -15.60 1.15 -5.19
N LYS A 226 -16.28 0.48 -4.24
CA LYS A 226 -16.43 -0.99 -4.24
C LYS A 226 -17.14 -1.55 -5.46
N GLY A 227 -18.01 -0.78 -6.09
CA GLY A 227 -18.68 -1.18 -7.32
C GLY A 227 -17.70 -1.37 -8.47
N ASN A 228 -16.80 -0.41 -8.68
CA ASN A 228 -15.75 -0.49 -9.70
C ASN A 228 -14.80 -1.66 -9.40
N THR A 229 -14.38 -1.80 -8.14
CA THR A 229 -13.52 -2.90 -7.69
C THR A 229 -14.13 -4.26 -8.02
N ASN A 230 -15.39 -4.49 -7.62
CA ASN A 230 -16.04 -5.79 -7.86
C ASN A 230 -16.33 -6.07 -9.34
N LYS A 231 -16.53 -5.05 -10.18
CA LYS A 231 -16.63 -5.22 -11.64
C LYS A 231 -15.31 -5.69 -12.26
N GLN A 232 -14.19 -5.22 -11.74
CA GLN A 232 -12.85 -5.51 -12.24
C GLN A 232 -12.23 -6.78 -11.63
N ASN A 233 -12.92 -7.44 -10.69
CA ASN A 233 -12.43 -8.67 -10.07
C ASN A 233 -11.96 -9.70 -11.11
N PRO A 234 -10.83 -10.38 -10.88
CA PRO A 234 -10.36 -11.50 -11.70
C PRO A 234 -11.36 -12.64 -11.79
N ALA A 235 -11.17 -13.53 -12.78
CA ALA A 235 -12.01 -14.72 -12.99
C ALA A 235 -12.14 -15.55 -11.71
N ALA A 236 -11.05 -15.81 -11.01
CA ALA A 236 -11.03 -16.53 -9.73
C ALA A 236 -12.07 -16.01 -8.71
N TYR A 237 -12.24 -14.69 -8.63
CA TYR A 237 -13.23 -14.09 -7.72
C TYR A 237 -14.64 -14.17 -8.26
N LYS A 238 -14.82 -13.98 -9.57
CA LYS A 238 -16.15 -14.08 -10.22
C LYS A 238 -16.70 -15.47 -10.15
N ASP A 239 -15.87 -16.47 -10.44
CA ASP A 239 -16.26 -17.90 -10.47
C ASP A 239 -16.60 -18.43 -9.07
N ASN A 240 -15.95 -17.92 -8.04
CA ASN A 240 -16.21 -18.27 -6.64
C ASN A 240 -17.18 -17.30 -5.93
N ALA A 241 -17.82 -16.36 -6.64
CA ALA A 241 -18.72 -15.33 -6.10
C ALA A 241 -18.12 -14.50 -4.95
N LEU A 242 -16.78 -14.35 -4.89
CA LEU A 242 -16.08 -13.58 -3.87
C LEU A 242 -16.29 -12.07 -4.09
N LYS A 243 -16.50 -11.34 -3.01
CA LYS A 243 -16.78 -9.90 -3.04
C LYS A 243 -15.80 -9.13 -2.19
N VAL A 244 -15.45 -7.95 -2.67
CA VAL A 244 -14.67 -6.95 -1.93
C VAL A 244 -15.64 -6.03 -1.19
N HIS A 245 -15.44 -5.90 0.13
CA HIS A 245 -16.26 -5.07 1.02
C HIS A 245 -15.48 -3.93 1.65
N MET A 246 -14.16 -4.02 1.66
CA MET A 246 -13.25 -3.13 2.36
C MET A 246 -11.87 -3.13 1.71
N THR A 247 -10.97 -2.33 2.24
CA THR A 247 -9.56 -2.27 1.81
C THR A 247 -8.62 -2.32 3.02
N ASN A 248 -7.32 -2.49 2.76
CA ASN A 248 -6.28 -2.36 3.77
C ASN A 248 -6.08 -0.89 4.19
N ILE A 249 -5.13 -0.68 5.12
CA ILE A 249 -4.83 0.66 5.67
C ILE A 249 -4.38 1.69 4.63
N CYS A 250 -3.80 1.27 3.51
CA CYS A 250 -3.26 2.17 2.47
C CYS A 250 -4.11 2.18 1.19
N SER A 251 -5.24 1.48 1.17
CA SER A 251 -6.24 1.40 0.09
C SER A 251 -5.82 0.74 -1.23
N GLU A 252 -4.60 0.15 -1.32
CA GLU A 252 -4.16 -0.57 -2.52
C GLU A 252 -4.62 -2.04 -2.56
N ILE A 253 -4.94 -2.64 -1.43
CA ILE A 253 -5.34 -4.06 -1.33
C ILE A 253 -6.85 -4.16 -1.22
N VAL A 254 -7.46 -4.76 -2.22
CA VAL A 254 -8.91 -4.92 -2.35
C VAL A 254 -9.23 -6.39 -2.57
N LEU A 255 -9.31 -7.13 -1.46
CA LEU A 255 -9.49 -8.56 -1.42
C LEU A 255 -10.75 -8.94 -0.64
N HIS A 256 -11.21 -10.17 -0.84
CA HIS A 256 -12.38 -10.71 -0.15
C HIS A 256 -12.11 -10.92 1.34
N THR A 257 -13.11 -10.63 2.15
CA THR A 257 -13.16 -10.94 3.58
C THR A 257 -14.53 -11.46 3.94
N ASP A 258 -14.60 -12.35 4.92
CA ASP A 258 -15.81 -12.79 5.60
C ASP A 258 -15.48 -13.24 7.04
N GLU A 259 -16.43 -13.84 7.74
CA GLU A 259 -16.24 -14.34 9.11
C GLU A 259 -15.04 -15.31 9.24
N ASN A 260 -14.77 -16.10 8.18
CA ASN A 260 -13.80 -17.19 8.16
C ASN A 260 -12.53 -16.85 7.37
N HIS A 261 -12.48 -15.72 6.67
CA HIS A 261 -11.36 -15.33 5.81
C HIS A 261 -10.95 -13.90 6.09
N SER A 262 -9.75 -13.76 6.63
CA SER A 262 -9.07 -12.45 6.78
C SER A 262 -8.04 -12.33 5.68
N PHE A 263 -8.16 -11.32 4.82
CA PHE A 263 -7.28 -11.24 3.68
C PHE A 263 -5.82 -10.95 4.08
N VAL A 264 -4.93 -11.48 3.28
CA VAL A 264 -3.49 -11.33 3.37
C VAL A 264 -2.96 -10.95 1.99
N CYS A 265 -2.10 -9.95 1.91
CA CYS A 265 -1.39 -9.65 0.68
C CYS A 265 0.11 -9.48 0.91
N CYS A 266 0.88 -10.16 0.04
CA CYS A 266 2.33 -10.07 0.00
C CYS A 266 2.75 -9.02 -1.02
N LEU A 267 3.50 -8.01 -0.57
CA LEU A 267 3.85 -6.83 -1.36
C LEU A 267 5.36 -6.69 -1.56
N SER A 268 5.76 -6.29 -2.75
CA SER A 268 7.07 -5.69 -3.06
C SER A 268 6.93 -4.82 -4.32
N SER A 269 7.94 -4.02 -4.61
CA SER A 269 7.84 -3.03 -5.70
C SER A 269 9.06 -3.04 -6.59
N LEU A 270 8.84 -2.98 -7.91
CA LEU A 270 9.87 -2.75 -8.90
C LEU A 270 10.29 -1.28 -8.90
N ASN A 271 11.58 -1.01 -8.96
CA ASN A 271 12.11 0.34 -9.00
C ASN A 271 12.17 0.86 -10.43
N LEU A 272 11.24 1.74 -10.78
CA LEU A 272 11.15 2.32 -12.12
C LEU A 272 12.31 3.29 -12.42
N ALA A 273 12.92 3.91 -11.43
CA ALA A 273 14.14 4.69 -11.65
C ALA A 273 15.29 3.84 -12.22
N LYS A 274 15.20 2.51 -12.08
CA LYS A 274 16.13 1.52 -12.64
C LYS A 274 15.55 0.75 -13.83
N TYR A 275 14.44 1.21 -14.41
CA TYR A 275 13.73 0.49 -15.48
C TYR A 275 14.63 0.13 -16.66
N GLU A 276 15.46 1.05 -17.12
CA GLU A 276 16.37 0.82 -18.26
C GLU A 276 17.41 -0.29 -17.99
N GLU A 277 17.76 -0.50 -16.71
CA GLU A 277 18.70 -1.55 -16.31
C GLU A 277 18.05 -2.94 -16.32
N TRP A 278 16.77 -3.03 -15.94
CA TRP A 278 16.11 -4.31 -15.72
C TRP A 278 15.04 -4.70 -16.76
N LYS A 279 14.58 -3.79 -17.61
CA LYS A 279 13.45 -4.01 -18.54
C LYS A 279 13.57 -5.24 -19.45
N ASN A 280 14.79 -5.67 -19.76
CA ASN A 280 15.09 -6.82 -20.63
C ASN A 280 15.54 -8.07 -19.83
N THR A 281 15.30 -8.10 -18.51
CA THR A 281 15.60 -9.24 -17.65
C THR A 281 14.33 -9.98 -17.27
N ASN A 282 14.45 -11.10 -16.57
CA ASN A 282 13.32 -11.86 -16.06
C ASN A 282 12.74 -11.33 -14.74
N ILE A 283 13.14 -10.15 -14.28
CA ILE A 283 12.82 -9.66 -12.93
C ILE A 283 11.32 -9.64 -12.62
N ILE A 284 10.46 -9.29 -13.57
CA ILE A 284 9.00 -9.25 -13.33
C ILE A 284 8.49 -10.67 -13.08
N TYR A 285 8.87 -11.60 -13.94
CA TYR A 285 8.52 -13.01 -13.80
C TYR A 285 9.04 -13.60 -12.49
N ASP A 286 10.31 -13.41 -12.19
CA ASP A 286 10.95 -13.92 -10.98
C ASP A 286 10.43 -13.25 -9.71
N SER A 287 9.95 -11.99 -9.79
CA SER A 287 9.34 -11.29 -8.65
C SER A 287 8.01 -11.91 -8.23
N ILE A 288 7.23 -12.46 -9.15
CA ILE A 288 6.01 -13.20 -8.81
C ILE A 288 6.35 -14.52 -8.10
N TRP A 289 7.36 -15.24 -8.59
CA TRP A 289 7.88 -16.42 -7.89
C TRP A 289 8.37 -16.05 -6.48
N PHE A 290 9.13 -14.96 -6.37
CA PHE A 290 9.62 -14.46 -5.08
C PHE A 290 8.45 -14.18 -4.13
N LEU A 291 7.43 -13.46 -4.55
CA LEU A 291 6.29 -13.11 -3.70
C LEU A 291 5.47 -14.35 -3.30
N ASP A 292 5.27 -15.32 -4.20
CA ASP A 292 4.61 -16.58 -3.86
C ASP A 292 5.41 -17.37 -2.82
N GLY A 293 6.75 -17.34 -2.90
CA GLY A 293 7.63 -17.95 -1.89
C GLY A 293 7.62 -17.22 -0.55
N VAL A 294 7.49 -15.89 -0.54
CA VAL A 294 7.28 -15.11 0.71
C VAL A 294 5.93 -15.44 1.33
N LEU A 295 4.89 -15.61 0.52
CA LEU A 295 3.58 -16.04 1.02
C LEU A 295 3.62 -17.46 1.59
N GLU A 296 4.39 -18.36 0.97
CA GLU A 296 4.62 -19.69 1.51
C GLU A 296 5.37 -19.64 2.87
N GLU A 297 6.37 -18.77 3.01
CA GLU A 297 7.02 -18.52 4.30
C GLU A 297 6.02 -18.05 5.36
N PHE A 298 5.08 -17.18 5.00
CA PHE A 298 4.00 -16.77 5.90
C PHE A 298 3.12 -17.96 6.30
N ILE A 299 2.63 -18.73 5.35
CA ILE A 299 1.74 -19.88 5.60
C ILE A 299 2.42 -20.86 6.56
N GLN A 300 3.65 -21.27 6.27
CA GLN A 300 4.38 -22.25 7.08
C GLN A 300 4.66 -21.76 8.50
N ARG A 301 4.89 -20.46 8.70
CA ARG A 301 5.14 -19.87 10.01
C ARG A 301 3.88 -19.56 10.80
N ALA A 302 2.80 -19.22 10.12
CA ALA A 302 1.54 -18.83 10.75
C ALA A 302 0.61 -20.02 11.03
N LYS A 303 0.69 -21.10 10.24
CA LYS A 303 -0.21 -22.27 10.28
C LYS A 303 -0.43 -22.87 11.67
N TYR A 304 0.58 -22.85 12.53
CA TYR A 304 0.50 -23.43 13.88
C TYR A 304 0.40 -22.34 14.96
N ARG A 305 0.15 -21.09 14.59
CA ARG A 305 0.00 -19.98 15.53
C ARG A 305 -1.48 -19.68 15.73
N LYS A 306 -1.92 -19.78 16.99
CA LYS A 306 -3.30 -19.44 17.37
C LYS A 306 -3.64 -18.00 17.02
N GLY A 307 -4.80 -17.78 16.41
CA GLY A 307 -5.30 -16.46 15.99
C GLY A 307 -4.90 -16.02 14.58
N PHE A 308 -4.28 -16.93 13.79
CA PHE A 308 -3.95 -16.69 12.38
C PHE A 308 -4.72 -17.60 11.42
N GLU A 309 -5.67 -18.37 11.93
CA GLU A 309 -6.38 -19.40 11.18
C GLU A 309 -7.11 -18.84 9.95
N ASN A 310 -7.77 -17.68 10.11
CA ASN A 310 -8.50 -17.03 9.02
C ASN A 310 -7.55 -16.48 7.95
N SER A 311 -6.44 -15.90 8.37
CA SER A 311 -5.41 -15.37 7.47
C SER A 311 -4.69 -16.48 6.71
N VAL A 312 -4.37 -17.60 7.37
CA VAL A 312 -3.76 -18.77 6.73
C VAL A 312 -4.73 -19.41 5.73
N ARG A 313 -6.00 -19.60 6.12
CA ARG A 313 -7.02 -20.14 5.23
C ARG A 313 -7.22 -19.30 3.98
N PHE A 314 -7.25 -17.98 4.12
CA PHE A 314 -7.28 -17.07 2.99
C PHE A 314 -6.06 -17.23 2.08
N ALA A 315 -4.85 -17.22 2.69
CA ALA A 315 -3.59 -17.34 1.96
C ALA A 315 -3.48 -18.67 1.20
N GLU A 316 -3.89 -19.78 1.79
CA GLU A 316 -3.88 -21.11 1.15
C GLU A 316 -4.89 -21.20 -0.01
N LYS A 317 -6.08 -20.60 0.13
CA LYS A 317 -7.14 -20.70 -0.90
C LYS A 317 -6.93 -19.79 -2.10
N GLY A 318 -6.33 -18.62 -1.91
CA GLY A 318 -6.28 -17.59 -2.95
C GLY A 318 -4.88 -17.17 -3.38
N ARG A 319 -3.88 -17.27 -2.51
CA ARG A 319 -2.49 -16.88 -2.75
C ARG A 319 -2.34 -15.50 -3.41
N ALA A 320 -3.08 -14.50 -2.92
CA ALA A 320 -3.07 -13.15 -3.47
C ALA A 320 -1.71 -12.45 -3.28
N LEU A 321 -1.21 -11.84 -4.34
CA LEU A 321 0.05 -11.09 -4.39
C LEU A 321 -0.21 -9.63 -4.77
N GLY A 322 0.76 -8.76 -4.49
CA GLY A 322 0.72 -7.35 -4.84
C GLY A 322 2.08 -6.86 -5.33
N LEU A 323 2.49 -7.24 -6.53
CA LEU A 323 3.65 -6.63 -7.16
C LEU A 323 3.30 -5.22 -7.61
N GLY A 324 3.99 -4.23 -7.03
CA GLY A 324 3.82 -2.82 -7.36
C GLY A 324 5.05 -2.21 -7.99
N VAL A 325 5.07 -0.88 -7.99
CA VAL A 325 6.20 -0.09 -8.47
C VAL A 325 6.47 1.07 -7.52
N LEU A 326 7.68 1.61 -7.58
CA LEU A 326 8.07 2.89 -6.98
C LEU A 326 9.00 3.64 -7.93
N GLY A 327 9.24 4.92 -7.66
CA GLY A 327 10.15 5.73 -8.48
C GLY A 327 9.55 6.22 -9.80
N TRP A 328 8.22 6.27 -9.94
CA TRP A 328 7.58 6.70 -11.18
C TRP A 328 7.96 8.12 -11.60
N HIS A 329 7.82 9.10 -10.70
CA HIS A 329 8.20 10.48 -11.02
C HIS A 329 9.70 10.63 -11.28
N THR A 330 10.53 9.94 -10.48
CA THR A 330 11.99 9.90 -10.71
C THR A 330 12.30 9.35 -12.11
N TYR A 331 11.64 8.27 -12.54
CA TYR A 331 11.78 7.73 -13.90
C TYR A 331 11.47 8.77 -14.98
N LEU A 332 10.33 9.46 -14.85
CA LEU A 332 9.95 10.51 -15.81
C LEU A 332 10.98 11.64 -15.84
N GLN A 333 11.43 12.11 -14.67
CA GLN A 333 12.43 13.16 -14.56
C GLN A 333 13.78 12.76 -15.18
N GLU A 334 14.21 11.51 -15.01
CA GLU A 334 15.45 11.01 -15.66
C GLU A 334 15.31 10.90 -17.17
N LYS A 335 14.09 10.75 -17.69
CA LYS A 335 13.79 10.80 -19.12
C LYS A 335 13.58 12.22 -19.67
N GLY A 336 13.57 13.23 -18.81
CA GLY A 336 13.22 14.61 -19.20
C GLY A 336 11.75 14.74 -19.60
N LEU A 337 10.85 13.90 -19.03
CA LEU A 337 9.43 13.90 -19.35
C LEU A 337 8.64 14.58 -18.23
N PRO A 338 7.77 15.55 -18.55
CA PRO A 338 6.83 16.08 -17.58
C PRO A 338 5.91 14.97 -17.02
N PHE A 339 5.46 15.14 -15.79
CA PHE A 339 4.47 14.22 -15.21
C PHE A 339 3.14 14.28 -15.98
N GLU A 340 2.78 15.46 -16.45
CA GLU A 340 1.55 15.71 -17.21
C GLU A 340 1.73 15.36 -18.70
N GLY A 341 0.63 15.01 -19.36
CA GLY A 341 0.57 14.88 -20.81
C GLY A 341 0.62 13.45 -21.36
N LEU A 342 0.65 13.38 -22.69
CA LEU A 342 0.50 12.10 -23.42
C LEU A 342 1.70 11.18 -23.32
N LEU A 343 2.92 11.74 -23.20
CA LEU A 343 4.14 10.93 -23.13
C LEU A 343 4.20 10.12 -21.84
N SER A 344 3.85 10.70 -20.70
CA SER A 344 3.79 9.99 -19.43
C SER A 344 2.70 8.91 -19.44
N GLN A 345 1.55 9.15 -20.10
CA GLN A 345 0.51 8.14 -20.29
C GLN A 345 0.97 7.00 -21.22
N TYR A 346 1.72 7.32 -22.29
CA TYR A 346 2.31 6.31 -23.17
C TYR A 346 3.29 5.41 -22.40
N GLU A 347 4.20 6.00 -21.62
CA GLU A 347 5.14 5.25 -20.77
C GLU A 347 4.39 4.40 -19.73
N THR A 348 3.31 4.93 -19.14
CA THR A 348 2.43 4.14 -18.25
C THR A 348 1.92 2.88 -18.95
N ARG A 349 1.32 3.00 -20.14
CA ARG A 349 0.81 1.85 -20.88
C ARG A 349 1.90 0.85 -21.22
N ARG A 350 3.04 1.33 -21.70
CA ARG A 350 4.16 0.50 -22.11
C ARG A 350 4.71 -0.34 -20.97
N ILE A 351 5.01 0.30 -19.83
CA ILE A 351 5.61 -0.36 -18.66
C ILE A 351 4.62 -1.30 -17.98
N PHE A 352 3.40 -0.82 -17.73
CA PHE A 352 2.41 -1.62 -16.98
C PHE A 352 1.82 -2.77 -17.84
N SER A 353 1.80 -2.64 -19.15
CA SER A 353 1.49 -3.77 -20.05
C SER A 353 2.54 -4.89 -19.93
N GLN A 354 3.83 -4.55 -19.91
CA GLN A 354 4.90 -5.52 -19.70
C GLN A 354 4.76 -6.20 -18.33
N ILE A 355 4.55 -5.41 -17.26
CA ILE A 355 4.37 -5.96 -15.90
C ILE A 355 3.18 -6.92 -15.87
N LYS A 356 2.06 -6.57 -16.51
CA LYS A 356 0.88 -7.43 -16.58
C LYS A 356 1.20 -8.77 -17.26
N ILE A 357 1.72 -8.73 -18.47
CA ILE A 357 1.99 -9.94 -19.28
C ILE A 357 2.95 -10.88 -18.55
N GLU A 358 4.06 -10.36 -18.05
CA GLU A 358 5.09 -11.19 -17.42
C GLU A 358 4.63 -11.73 -16.05
N SER A 359 3.86 -10.96 -15.26
CA SER A 359 3.32 -11.44 -13.99
C SER A 359 2.27 -12.54 -14.18
N GLU A 360 1.42 -12.42 -15.20
CA GLU A 360 0.44 -13.45 -15.55
C GLU A 360 1.13 -14.74 -16.01
N ARG A 361 2.13 -14.64 -16.90
CA ARG A 361 2.95 -15.77 -17.33
C ARG A 361 3.61 -16.50 -16.15
N ALA A 362 4.12 -15.75 -15.18
CA ALA A 362 4.75 -16.32 -14.00
C ALA A 362 3.77 -17.08 -13.11
N SER A 363 2.56 -16.55 -12.92
CA SER A 363 1.53 -17.21 -12.11
C SER A 363 1.02 -18.50 -12.78
N MET A 364 0.93 -18.52 -14.12
CA MET A 364 0.60 -19.73 -14.86
C MET A 364 1.68 -20.81 -14.67
N ALA A 365 2.95 -20.45 -14.78
CA ALA A 365 4.07 -21.39 -14.56
C ALA A 365 4.12 -21.89 -13.09
N LEU A 366 3.75 -21.06 -12.13
CA LEU A 366 3.59 -21.47 -10.73
C LEU A 366 2.43 -22.47 -10.56
N ALA A 367 1.31 -22.27 -11.28
CA ALA A 367 0.19 -23.21 -11.28
C ALA A 367 0.56 -24.56 -11.90
N GLU A 368 1.30 -24.58 -12.99
CA GLU A 368 1.83 -25.81 -13.61
C GLU A 368 2.72 -26.60 -12.64
N LYS A 369 3.55 -25.89 -11.86
CA LYS A 369 4.48 -26.52 -10.92
C LYS A 369 3.85 -26.97 -9.61
N PHE A 370 3.01 -26.14 -9.00
CA PHE A 370 2.53 -26.32 -7.64
C PHE A 370 1.01 -26.55 -7.55
N GLY A 371 0.33 -26.55 -8.69
CA GLY A 371 -1.14 -26.66 -8.77
C GLY A 371 -1.85 -25.33 -8.53
N GLU A 372 -3.12 -25.31 -8.88
CA GLU A 372 -4.04 -24.21 -8.64
C GLU A 372 -4.61 -24.31 -7.22
N PRO A 373 -4.56 -23.25 -6.39
CA PRO A 373 -5.25 -23.24 -5.11
C PRO A 373 -6.77 -23.19 -5.31
N LEU A 374 -7.54 -23.46 -4.26
CA LEU A 374 -8.98 -23.68 -4.32
C LEU A 374 -9.75 -22.61 -5.12
N TRP A 375 -9.44 -21.34 -4.89
CA TRP A 375 -10.12 -20.23 -5.59
C TRP A 375 -9.64 -19.99 -7.01
N CYS A 376 -8.56 -20.62 -7.41
CA CYS A 376 -8.01 -20.51 -8.77
C CYS A 376 -8.29 -21.73 -9.66
N VAL A 377 -8.98 -22.76 -9.13
CA VAL A 377 -9.25 -24.00 -9.89
C VAL A 377 -9.95 -23.68 -11.22
N GLY A 378 -9.35 -24.14 -12.31
CA GLY A 378 -9.84 -23.94 -13.68
C GLY A 378 -9.45 -22.61 -14.31
N THR A 379 -8.72 -21.74 -13.63
CA THR A 379 -8.29 -20.44 -14.18
C THR A 379 -6.94 -20.50 -14.89
N GLY A 380 -6.13 -21.51 -14.65
CA GLY A 380 -4.75 -21.62 -15.12
C GLY A 380 -3.75 -20.81 -14.28
N PHE A 381 -4.19 -20.13 -13.22
CA PHE A 381 -3.35 -19.29 -12.35
C PHE A 381 -3.16 -19.92 -10.97
N ARG A 382 -1.99 -19.65 -10.37
CA ARG A 382 -1.75 -19.96 -8.96
C ARG A 382 -2.24 -18.87 -8.00
N ASN A 383 -2.38 -17.65 -8.46
CA ASN A 383 -2.65 -16.50 -7.62
C ASN A 383 -3.94 -15.80 -8.08
N THR A 384 -4.84 -15.50 -7.16
CA THR A 384 -6.09 -14.78 -7.49
C THR A 384 -5.82 -13.36 -7.98
N HIS A 385 -4.79 -12.71 -7.41
CA HIS A 385 -4.35 -11.37 -7.75
C HIS A 385 -2.83 -11.31 -7.78
N LEU A 386 -2.26 -10.42 -8.58
CA LEU A 386 -0.84 -10.32 -8.85
C LEU A 386 -0.26 -8.92 -8.59
N ARG A 387 -1.07 -7.86 -8.76
CA ARG A 387 -0.57 -6.48 -8.87
C ARG A 387 -1.36 -5.51 -8.00
N ALA A 388 -0.63 -4.69 -7.22
CA ALA A 388 -1.18 -3.60 -6.41
C ALA A 388 -0.15 -2.48 -6.28
N ILE A 389 -0.58 -1.22 -6.25
CA ILE A 389 0.33 -0.08 -6.13
C ILE A 389 0.25 0.52 -4.73
N ALA A 390 1.25 0.21 -3.91
CA ALA A 390 1.41 0.72 -2.56
C ALA A 390 2.07 2.11 -2.53
N PRO A 391 1.90 2.90 -1.45
CA PRO A 391 2.53 4.22 -1.31
C PRO A 391 4.06 4.19 -1.22
N THR A 392 4.66 3.14 -0.71
CA THR A 392 6.12 2.84 -0.62
C THR A 392 7.01 3.93 0.00
N VAL A 393 6.50 4.77 0.89
CA VAL A 393 7.24 5.90 1.48
C VAL A 393 8.57 5.50 2.14
N SER A 394 8.59 4.38 2.89
CA SER A 394 9.83 3.89 3.52
C SER A 394 10.74 3.19 2.52
N ASN A 395 10.16 2.40 1.60
CA ASN A 395 10.93 1.61 0.63
C ASN A 395 11.65 2.48 -0.39
N SER A 396 11.06 3.61 -0.79
CA SER A 396 11.69 4.55 -1.72
C SER A 396 13.00 5.13 -1.19
N LYS A 397 13.14 5.23 0.14
CA LYS A 397 14.39 5.65 0.80
C LYS A 397 15.48 4.58 0.66
N LEU A 398 15.11 3.31 0.82
CA LEU A 398 16.00 2.17 0.64
C LEU A 398 16.35 1.93 -0.83
N ALA A 399 15.50 2.37 -1.75
CA ALA A 399 15.65 2.23 -3.19
C ALA A 399 16.54 3.32 -3.85
N GLY A 400 17.35 4.02 -3.08
CA GLY A 400 18.21 5.10 -3.58
C GLY A 400 17.59 6.49 -3.49
N ASN A 401 16.63 6.70 -2.59
CA ASN A 401 15.95 7.98 -2.39
C ASN A 401 15.19 8.44 -3.65
N VAL A 402 14.38 7.57 -4.21
CA VAL A 402 13.51 7.85 -5.37
C VAL A 402 12.12 8.31 -4.94
N SER A 403 11.29 8.77 -5.88
CA SER A 403 9.90 9.12 -5.60
C SER A 403 9.08 7.93 -5.09
N PRO A 404 8.15 8.12 -4.14
CA PRO A 404 7.36 7.03 -3.58
C PRO A 404 6.26 6.58 -4.57
N GLY A 405 6.11 5.27 -4.74
CA GLY A 405 5.05 4.69 -5.58
C GLY A 405 4.99 5.31 -6.96
N ILE A 406 3.78 5.74 -7.30
CA ILE A 406 3.45 6.42 -8.55
C ILE A 406 3.26 7.92 -8.35
N GLU A 407 3.50 8.43 -7.16
CA GLU A 407 3.22 9.83 -6.82
C GLU A 407 4.37 10.74 -7.24
N PRO A 408 4.05 12.01 -7.55
CA PRO A 408 5.07 13.04 -7.73
C PRO A 408 5.84 13.29 -6.44
N TRP A 409 7.05 13.84 -6.57
CA TRP A 409 7.76 14.41 -5.44
C TRP A 409 6.93 15.52 -4.79
N ALA A 410 6.77 15.44 -3.47
CA ALA A 410 6.05 16.48 -2.71
C ALA A 410 6.76 17.84 -2.80
N ALA A 411 8.10 17.83 -2.84
CA ALA A 411 8.98 18.96 -2.97
C ALA A 411 10.34 18.50 -3.50
N ASN A 412 11.08 19.34 -4.25
CA ASN A 412 12.41 19.00 -4.72
C ASN A 412 13.50 19.09 -3.64
N VAL A 413 13.22 19.81 -2.56
CA VAL A 413 13.99 19.78 -1.31
C VAL A 413 13.05 19.97 -0.14
N PHE A 414 13.26 19.22 0.94
CA PHE A 414 12.48 19.37 2.16
C PHE A 414 13.25 18.83 3.37
N THR A 415 12.85 19.32 4.53
CA THR A 415 13.36 18.83 5.81
C THR A 415 12.50 17.66 6.28
N GLU A 416 13.13 16.53 6.49
CA GLU A 416 12.49 15.35 7.05
C GLU A 416 12.89 15.17 8.52
N GLN A 417 11.90 15.13 9.41
CA GLN A 417 12.09 14.75 10.80
C GLN A 417 11.80 13.25 10.97
N SER A 418 12.72 12.54 11.57
CA SER A 418 12.55 11.14 11.95
C SER A 418 12.95 10.94 13.42
N ALA A 419 12.62 9.78 13.99
CA ALA A 419 13.10 9.39 15.33
C ALA A 419 14.65 9.41 15.45
N LYS A 420 15.37 9.54 14.34
CA LYS A 420 16.85 9.49 14.24
C LYS A 420 17.48 10.82 13.87
N GLY A 421 16.69 11.90 13.84
CA GLY A 421 17.16 13.23 13.54
C GLY A 421 16.47 13.90 12.36
N THR A 422 16.89 15.12 12.09
CA THR A 422 16.40 15.96 11.00
C THR A 422 17.39 15.92 9.84
N PHE A 423 16.90 15.71 8.62
CA PHE A 423 17.73 15.73 7.40
C PHE A 423 17.10 16.61 6.34
N ILE A 424 17.95 17.20 5.53
CA ILE A 424 17.54 17.86 4.29
C ILE A 424 17.58 16.80 3.17
N ARG A 425 16.41 16.49 2.60
CA ARG A 425 16.31 15.62 1.41
C ARG A 425 16.24 16.46 0.17
N LYS A 426 17.12 16.16 -0.79
CA LYS A 426 17.15 16.77 -2.12
C LYS A 426 16.73 15.73 -3.15
N ASN A 427 15.99 16.16 -4.17
CA ASN A 427 15.67 15.31 -5.32
C ASN A 427 16.96 14.95 -6.08
N PRO A 428 17.35 13.65 -6.14
CA PRO A 428 18.63 13.26 -6.73
C PRO A 428 18.74 13.58 -8.21
N THR A 429 17.65 13.54 -8.95
CA THR A 429 17.62 13.84 -10.39
C THR A 429 17.85 15.34 -10.61
N LEU A 430 17.23 16.21 -9.80
CA LEU A 430 17.47 17.63 -9.85
C LEU A 430 18.92 17.99 -9.49
N VAL A 431 19.52 17.29 -8.51
CA VAL A 431 20.96 17.48 -8.19
C VAL A 431 21.83 17.24 -9.44
N LYS A 432 21.55 16.20 -10.22
CA LYS A 432 22.29 15.90 -11.47
C LYS A 432 22.14 17.04 -12.50
N VAL A 433 20.91 17.55 -12.67
CA VAL A 433 20.62 18.64 -13.60
C VAL A 433 21.32 19.93 -13.16
N LEU A 434 21.19 20.31 -11.90
CA LEU A 434 21.84 21.52 -11.38
C LEU A 434 23.37 21.43 -11.44
N ASN A 435 23.96 20.26 -11.22
CA ASN A 435 25.40 20.04 -11.42
C ASN A 435 25.82 20.30 -12.87
N LYS A 436 25.07 19.74 -13.83
CA LYS A 436 25.34 19.92 -15.27
C LYS A 436 25.27 21.41 -15.68
N LEU A 437 24.33 22.15 -15.10
CA LEU A 437 24.13 23.57 -15.36
C LEU A 437 25.02 24.48 -14.50
N LYS A 438 25.86 23.93 -13.60
CA LYS A 438 26.66 24.64 -12.62
C LYS A 438 25.85 25.52 -11.65
N LEU A 439 24.61 25.14 -11.41
CA LEU A 439 23.64 25.78 -10.51
C LEU A 439 23.51 25.06 -9.15
N ASN A 440 24.26 23.99 -8.90
CA ASN A 440 24.18 23.23 -7.65
C ASN A 440 24.91 23.95 -6.51
N THR A 441 24.37 25.09 -6.10
CA THR A 441 24.93 25.94 -5.03
C THR A 441 24.00 25.96 -3.81
N LYS A 442 24.50 26.35 -2.67
CA LYS A 442 23.72 26.49 -1.44
C LYS A 442 22.56 27.48 -1.63
N GLU A 443 22.85 28.62 -2.26
CA GLU A 443 21.92 29.73 -2.50
C GLU A 443 20.72 29.26 -3.31
N ILE A 444 20.93 28.45 -4.37
CA ILE A 444 19.85 27.86 -5.19
C ILE A 444 19.00 26.90 -4.35
N TRP A 445 19.62 26.04 -3.55
CA TRP A 445 18.86 25.12 -2.69
C TRP A 445 18.08 25.83 -1.57
N ASP A 446 18.65 26.88 -1.00
CA ASP A 446 17.96 27.69 0.00
C ASP A 446 16.74 28.41 -0.62
N LYS A 447 16.87 28.91 -1.86
CA LYS A 447 15.73 29.46 -2.62
C LYS A 447 14.66 28.42 -2.89
N ILE A 448 15.01 27.24 -3.43
CA ILE A 448 14.05 26.14 -3.67
C ILE A 448 13.35 25.75 -2.36
N LEU A 449 14.06 25.68 -1.24
CA LEU A 449 13.48 25.36 0.06
C LEU A 449 12.50 26.43 0.54
N ALA A 450 12.85 27.70 0.39
CA ALA A 450 12.00 28.84 0.74
C ALA A 450 10.70 28.86 -0.07
N ASP A 451 10.77 28.45 -1.34
CA ASP A 451 9.62 28.35 -2.25
C ASP A 451 8.86 27.02 -2.13
N GLY A 452 8.96 26.35 -0.97
CA GLY A 452 8.25 25.11 -0.68
C GLY A 452 8.69 23.90 -1.53
N GLY A 453 9.89 23.96 -2.09
CA GLY A 453 10.48 22.91 -2.93
C GLY A 453 10.21 23.10 -4.43
N SER A 454 9.63 24.22 -4.84
CA SER A 454 9.41 24.59 -6.25
C SER A 454 10.71 25.02 -6.93
N VAL A 455 10.79 24.77 -8.23
CA VAL A 455 11.87 25.25 -9.10
C VAL A 455 11.41 26.33 -10.08
N GLN A 456 10.13 26.74 -10.00
CA GLN A 456 9.52 27.59 -11.02
C GLN A 456 10.20 28.97 -11.12
N ASP A 457 10.68 29.51 -10.01
CA ASP A 457 11.34 30.83 -9.93
C ASP A 457 12.88 30.76 -9.96
N ILE A 458 13.45 29.60 -10.32
CA ILE A 458 14.90 29.46 -10.43
C ILE A 458 15.41 29.98 -11.78
N GLU A 459 16.18 31.02 -11.73
CA GLU A 459 16.87 31.57 -12.91
C GLU A 459 17.90 30.56 -13.44
N GLY A 460 18.01 30.47 -14.77
CA GLY A 460 18.94 29.55 -15.45
C GLY A 460 18.39 28.16 -15.70
N LEU A 461 17.15 27.84 -15.24
CA LEU A 461 16.39 26.69 -15.70
C LEU A 461 15.46 27.10 -16.83
N ASP A 462 15.46 26.32 -17.92
CA ASP A 462 14.49 26.49 -19.00
C ASP A 462 13.09 25.98 -18.60
N GLU A 463 12.08 26.38 -19.35
CA GLU A 463 10.68 26.04 -19.04
C GLU A 463 10.42 24.52 -19.10
N ASP A 464 11.07 23.80 -20.02
CA ASP A 464 10.93 22.34 -20.12
C ASP A 464 11.48 21.67 -18.85
N THR A 465 12.62 22.11 -18.33
CA THR A 465 13.15 21.61 -17.07
C THR A 465 12.22 21.94 -15.90
N LYS A 466 11.66 23.15 -15.84
CA LYS A 466 10.71 23.54 -14.79
C LYS A 466 9.45 22.66 -14.82
N GLU A 467 8.90 22.35 -16.00
CA GLU A 467 7.76 21.43 -16.17
C GLU A 467 8.08 20.01 -15.66
N VAL A 468 9.28 19.49 -15.95
CA VAL A 468 9.72 18.16 -15.52
C VAL A 468 9.86 18.07 -13.98
N PHE A 469 10.24 19.15 -13.32
CA PHE A 469 10.47 19.18 -11.87
C PHE A 469 9.34 19.82 -11.06
N LYS A 470 8.14 19.97 -11.65
CA LYS A 470 6.93 20.34 -10.90
C LYS A 470 6.73 19.43 -9.70
N THR A 471 6.38 20.03 -8.57
CA THR A 471 6.05 19.31 -7.33
C THR A 471 4.62 18.80 -7.35
N PHE A 472 4.26 17.93 -6.41
CA PHE A 472 2.91 17.35 -6.26
C PHE A 472 1.78 18.41 -6.30
N LYS A 473 2.00 19.56 -5.65
CA LYS A 473 1.01 20.64 -5.60
C LYS A 473 0.91 21.45 -6.89
N GLU A 474 1.96 21.47 -7.70
CA GLU A 474 2.04 22.21 -8.96
C GLU A 474 1.43 21.42 -10.13
N ILE A 475 1.42 20.09 -10.02
CA ILE A 475 0.85 19.20 -11.02
C ILE A 475 -0.68 19.25 -10.96
N ASN A 476 -1.33 19.30 -12.13
CA ASN A 476 -2.78 19.22 -12.23
C ASN A 476 -3.30 17.91 -11.65
N GLN A 477 -4.10 18.00 -10.59
CA GLN A 477 -4.59 16.82 -9.86
C GLN A 477 -5.50 15.92 -10.72
N LEU A 478 -6.18 16.47 -11.72
CA LEU A 478 -6.95 15.67 -12.69
C LEU A 478 -6.05 14.77 -13.53
N GLU A 479 -4.81 15.18 -13.79
CA GLU A 479 -3.85 14.37 -14.52
C GLU A 479 -3.37 13.16 -13.68
N LEU A 480 -3.21 13.34 -12.38
CA LEU A 480 -2.96 12.20 -11.47
C LEU A 480 -4.08 11.15 -11.56
N VAL A 481 -5.34 11.61 -11.53
CA VAL A 481 -6.52 10.73 -11.65
C VAL A 481 -6.56 10.06 -13.02
N ARG A 482 -6.27 10.78 -14.11
CA ARG A 482 -6.21 10.20 -15.47
C ARG A 482 -5.14 9.11 -15.58
N GLN A 483 -3.93 9.37 -15.09
CA GLN A 483 -2.86 8.39 -15.11
C GLN A 483 -3.19 7.17 -14.23
N ALA A 484 -3.82 7.37 -13.07
CA ALA A 484 -4.30 6.27 -12.25
C ALA A 484 -5.34 5.42 -13.01
N GLY A 485 -6.27 6.04 -13.73
CA GLY A 485 -7.25 5.35 -14.58
C GLY A 485 -6.60 4.55 -15.72
N VAL A 486 -5.59 5.11 -16.39
CA VAL A 486 -4.81 4.40 -17.42
C VAL A 486 -4.10 3.18 -16.81
N ARG A 487 -3.48 3.37 -15.65
CA ARG A 487 -2.72 2.32 -14.94
C ARG A 487 -3.62 1.21 -14.41
N GLN A 488 -4.82 1.55 -13.94
CA GLN A 488 -5.76 0.59 -13.37
C GLN A 488 -6.16 -0.53 -14.35
N GLN A 489 -6.05 -0.30 -15.67
CA GLN A 489 -6.32 -1.34 -16.68
C GLN A 489 -5.32 -2.52 -16.61
N TYR A 490 -4.18 -2.32 -15.97
CA TYR A 490 -3.11 -3.29 -15.84
C TYR A 490 -2.94 -3.82 -14.41
N ILE A 491 -3.73 -3.29 -13.45
CA ILE A 491 -3.66 -3.63 -12.03
C ILE A 491 -4.95 -4.37 -11.65
N ASP A 492 -4.81 -5.54 -11.05
CA ASP A 492 -5.94 -6.39 -10.66
C ASP A 492 -6.44 -6.15 -9.22
N GLN A 493 -5.71 -5.38 -8.44
CA GLN A 493 -6.19 -4.83 -7.17
C GLN A 493 -6.42 -3.30 -7.30
N SER A 494 -5.86 -2.48 -6.41
CA SER A 494 -6.06 -1.03 -6.44
C SER A 494 -4.74 -0.26 -6.51
N VAL A 495 -4.87 1.03 -6.76
CA VAL A 495 -3.78 2.01 -6.79
C VAL A 495 -4.00 2.98 -5.65
N SER A 496 -3.11 2.98 -4.65
CA SER A 496 -3.12 4.01 -3.62
C SER A 496 -2.77 5.37 -4.24
N LEU A 497 -3.65 6.36 -4.06
CA LEU A 497 -3.51 7.68 -4.68
C LEU A 497 -3.88 8.78 -3.69
N ASN A 498 -2.95 9.71 -3.48
CA ASN A 498 -3.21 10.96 -2.80
C ASN A 498 -3.55 12.06 -3.82
N LEU A 499 -4.34 13.04 -3.39
CA LEU A 499 -4.67 14.26 -4.12
C LEU A 499 -4.44 15.46 -3.21
N ALA A 500 -3.93 16.57 -3.77
CA ALA A 500 -3.69 17.83 -3.04
C ALA A 500 -4.98 18.66 -2.92
#